data_353492a0cfc6e62942e450ecfba27645
#
_entry.id   353492a0cfc6e62942e450ecfba27645
#
_cell.length_a   1.000
_cell.length_b   1.000
_cell.length_c   1.000
_cell.angle_alpha   90.00
_cell.angle_beta   90.00
_cell.angle_gamma   90.00
#
_symmetry.space_group_name_H-M   'P 1'
#
loop_
_entity.id
_entity.type
_entity.pdbx_description
1 polymer ?
#
loop_
_entity_poly.entity_id
_entity_poly.type
_entity_poly.pdbx_seq_one_letter_code
_entity_poly.pdbx_strand_id
1 'polypeptide(L)'
;GWDCGPGNCMIDNFIQKNSDKKYQFDKDGQLAAKGDIDPYEIEIEKYLKSKLFQFKVPNSFSIENFNLEKFQKMLGKAPSADQAACLTEITVRSIYKSIENFCPTKKASVYLCGGGAENKFLVSRLKILLGSSFPIRNINTLGLKPKYIEAATFAWLAKKRLIGEKIYLKLSTGAKPSLLGEVNKN
;
A
#
# COMPACT_ATOMS: atom_id res chain seq x y z
N GLY A 1 2.90 7.87 -10.71
CA GLY A 1 2.73 7.18 -9.42
C GLY A 1 1.90 8.02 -8.49
N TRP A 2 1.24 7.41 -7.55
CA TRP A 2 0.41 8.07 -6.54
C TRP A 2 0.15 7.13 -5.38
N ASP A 3 -0.22 7.69 -4.22
CA ASP A 3 -0.70 6.94 -3.08
C ASP A 3 -2.20 6.64 -3.22
N CYS A 4 -2.61 5.42 -2.92
CA CYS A 4 -4.00 4.99 -3.11
C CYS A 4 -4.68 4.48 -1.83
N GLY A 5 -3.93 4.27 -0.76
CA GLY A 5 -4.47 3.75 0.48
C GLY A 5 -3.41 3.58 1.58
N PRO A 6 -3.78 2.98 2.71
CA PRO A 6 -2.93 2.91 3.90
C PRO A 6 -1.72 1.98 3.76
N GLY A 7 -1.65 1.12 2.75
CA GLY A 7 -0.63 0.09 2.73
C GLY A 7 -0.68 -0.76 4.00
N ASN A 8 0.47 -0.99 4.63
CA ASN A 8 0.52 -1.74 5.89
C ASN A 8 0.35 -0.87 7.14
N CYS A 9 0.35 0.48 7.04
CA CYS A 9 0.48 1.33 8.22
C CYS A 9 -0.63 1.14 9.26
N MET A 10 -1.89 0.94 8.82
CA MET A 10 -3.00 0.67 9.75
C MET A 10 -2.90 -0.73 10.36
N ILE A 11 -2.49 -1.73 9.58
CA ILE A 11 -2.32 -3.12 10.04
C ILE A 11 -1.20 -3.18 11.08
N ASP A 12 -0.04 -2.61 10.75
CA ASP A 12 1.13 -2.63 11.63
C ASP A 12 0.86 -1.88 12.94
N ASN A 13 0.22 -0.70 12.87
CA ASN A 13 -0.20 0.05 14.05
C ASN A 13 -1.18 -0.76 14.92
N PHE A 14 -2.14 -1.45 14.30
CA PHE A 14 -3.08 -2.34 15.00
C PHE A 14 -2.33 -3.47 15.73
N ILE A 15 -1.42 -4.15 15.05
CA ILE A 15 -0.64 -5.26 15.64
C ILE A 15 0.22 -4.77 16.81
N GLN A 16 0.94 -3.66 16.63
CA GLN A 16 1.78 -3.08 17.69
C GLN A 16 0.95 -2.71 18.91
N LYS A 17 -0.22 -2.08 18.72
CA LYS A 17 -1.10 -1.64 19.80
C LYS A 17 -1.71 -2.83 20.57
N ASN A 18 -2.10 -3.89 19.87
CA ASN A 18 -2.76 -5.07 20.47
C ASN A 18 -1.78 -6.12 21.01
N SER A 19 -0.48 -5.95 20.81
CA SER A 19 0.56 -6.86 21.30
C SER A 19 1.52 -6.20 22.29
N ASP A 20 1.16 -5.00 22.82
CA ASP A 20 2.05 -4.20 23.66
C ASP A 20 3.45 -4.01 23.01
N LYS A 21 3.45 -3.80 21.68
CA LYS A 21 4.64 -3.66 20.83
C LYS A 21 5.54 -4.91 20.74
N LYS A 22 5.05 -6.06 21.20
CA LYS A 22 5.77 -7.33 21.07
C LYS A 22 5.94 -7.75 19.61
N TYR A 23 4.94 -7.47 18.78
CA TYR A 23 4.97 -7.72 17.34
C TYR A 23 4.87 -6.40 16.59
N GLN A 24 5.63 -6.26 15.50
CA GLN A 24 5.69 -5.03 14.71
C GLN A 24 4.68 -5.06 13.54
N PHE A 25 4.31 -6.24 13.06
CA PHE A 25 3.43 -6.45 11.92
C PHE A 25 2.77 -7.83 11.99
N ASP A 26 1.71 -8.04 11.20
CA ASP A 26 1.06 -9.36 11.04
C ASP A 26 1.91 -10.24 10.10
N LYS A 27 2.75 -11.07 10.68
CA LYS A 27 3.65 -11.94 9.93
C LYS A 27 2.85 -12.85 8.97
N ASP A 28 3.16 -12.77 7.67
CA ASP A 28 2.47 -13.51 6.60
C ASP A 28 0.94 -13.25 6.51
N GLY A 29 0.41 -12.30 7.28
CA GLY A 29 -1.04 -12.08 7.41
C GLY A 29 -1.76 -13.16 8.23
N GLN A 30 -1.06 -13.83 9.17
CA GLN A 30 -1.58 -14.99 9.90
C GLN A 30 -2.75 -14.65 10.84
N LEU A 31 -2.78 -13.45 11.42
CA LEU A 31 -3.90 -13.01 12.23
C LEU A 31 -5.10 -12.67 11.34
N ALA A 32 -4.88 -11.86 10.32
CA ALA A 32 -5.92 -11.46 9.37
C ALA A 32 -6.55 -12.67 8.65
N ALA A 33 -5.75 -13.69 8.33
CA ALA A 33 -6.26 -14.91 7.68
C ALA A 33 -7.24 -15.74 8.52
N LYS A 34 -7.35 -15.49 9.83
CA LYS A 34 -8.28 -16.14 10.74
C LYS A 34 -9.58 -15.36 10.94
N GLY A 35 -9.63 -14.12 10.45
CA GLY A 35 -10.76 -13.23 10.63
C GLY A 35 -11.82 -13.40 9.54
N ASP A 36 -13.03 -12.99 9.90
CA ASP A 36 -14.18 -12.91 9.02
C ASP A 36 -14.51 -11.44 8.74
N ILE A 37 -14.65 -11.07 7.46
CA ILE A 37 -15.00 -9.72 7.04
C ILE A 37 -16.50 -9.57 6.72
N ASP A 38 -17.21 -10.64 6.49
CA ASP A 38 -18.60 -10.61 6.03
C ASP A 38 -19.52 -9.79 6.97
N PRO A 39 -19.40 -9.90 8.32
CA PRO A 39 -20.19 -9.07 9.22
C PRO A 39 -19.91 -7.57 9.15
N TYR A 40 -18.78 -7.17 8.55
CA TYR A 40 -18.27 -5.78 8.54
C TYR A 40 -18.19 -5.18 7.13
N GLU A 41 -18.81 -5.79 6.15
CA GLU A 41 -18.78 -5.36 4.76
C GLU A 41 -19.30 -3.92 4.59
N ILE A 42 -20.34 -3.56 5.34
CA ILE A 42 -20.93 -2.20 5.31
C ILE A 42 -19.94 -1.17 5.83
N GLU A 43 -19.23 -1.46 6.92
CA GLU A 43 -18.23 -0.58 7.53
C GLU A 43 -17.02 -0.39 6.61
N ILE A 44 -16.54 -1.48 5.99
CA ILE A 44 -15.44 -1.44 5.02
C ILE A 44 -15.83 -0.54 3.83
N GLU A 45 -16.99 -0.77 3.23
CA GLU A 45 -17.45 0.04 2.09
C GLU A 45 -17.70 1.50 2.48
N LYS A 46 -18.27 1.77 3.65
CA LYS A 46 -18.44 3.11 4.18
C LYS A 46 -17.11 3.84 4.36
N TYR A 47 -16.09 3.14 4.88
CA TYR A 47 -14.75 3.71 5.03
C TYR A 47 -14.12 4.04 3.67
N LEU A 48 -14.20 3.12 2.70
CA LEU A 48 -13.67 3.29 1.34
C LEU A 48 -14.43 4.33 0.50
N LYS A 49 -15.68 4.67 0.87
CA LYS A 49 -16.46 5.77 0.26
C LYS A 49 -16.20 7.12 0.92
N SER A 50 -15.39 7.18 1.97
CA SER A 50 -15.05 8.46 2.62
C SER A 50 -14.27 9.39 1.68
N LYS A 51 -14.26 10.69 1.97
CA LYS A 51 -13.53 11.71 1.19
C LYS A 51 -12.06 11.38 1.00
N LEU A 52 -11.47 10.61 1.92
CA LEU A 52 -10.08 10.16 1.86
C LEU A 52 -9.77 9.38 0.57
N PHE A 53 -10.71 8.56 0.10
CA PHE A 53 -10.54 7.73 -1.10
C PHE A 53 -11.15 8.35 -2.37
N GLN A 54 -11.70 9.56 -2.28
CA GLN A 54 -12.24 10.32 -3.41
C GLN A 54 -11.20 11.34 -3.91
N PHE A 55 -10.08 10.85 -4.43
CA PHE A 55 -8.97 11.69 -4.87
C PHE A 55 -8.80 11.69 -6.39
N LYS A 56 -8.10 12.70 -6.88
CA LYS A 56 -7.60 12.77 -8.26
C LYS A 56 -6.12 12.41 -8.28
N VAL A 57 -5.65 11.79 -9.35
CA VAL A 57 -4.24 11.47 -9.52
C VAL A 57 -3.50 12.61 -10.25
N PRO A 58 -2.23 12.91 -9.91
CA PRO A 58 -1.44 12.30 -8.84
C PRO A 58 -1.90 12.71 -7.44
N ASN A 59 -1.73 11.83 -6.46
CA ASN A 59 -2.11 12.06 -5.07
C ASN A 59 -1.01 11.56 -4.12
N SER A 60 -0.90 12.17 -2.95
CA SER A 60 -0.04 11.72 -1.87
C SER A 60 -0.77 11.80 -0.53
N PHE A 61 -0.56 10.80 0.31
CA PHE A 61 -1.08 10.73 1.67
C PHE A 61 0.06 10.79 2.69
N SER A 62 -0.24 11.37 3.85
CA SER A 62 0.55 11.13 5.05
C SER A 62 -0.07 10.00 5.89
N ILE A 63 0.72 9.40 6.77
CA ILE A 63 0.25 8.30 7.65
C ILE A 63 -0.91 8.77 8.53
N GLU A 64 -0.90 10.04 8.96
CA GLU A 64 -1.94 10.65 9.80
C GLU A 64 -3.31 10.70 9.12
N ASN A 65 -3.37 10.63 7.78
CA ASN A 65 -4.64 10.54 7.06
C ASN A 65 -5.41 9.25 7.40
N PHE A 66 -4.69 8.18 7.78
CA PHE A 66 -5.25 6.86 8.05
C PHE A 66 -5.41 6.62 9.57
N ASN A 67 -6.55 7.09 10.11
CA ASN A 67 -6.84 7.00 11.53
C ASN A 67 -7.41 5.63 11.91
N LEU A 68 -6.56 4.79 12.54
CA LEU A 68 -6.93 3.45 13.01
C LEU A 68 -8.10 3.50 14.02
N GLU A 69 -8.08 4.42 14.97
CA GLU A 69 -9.10 4.48 16.03
C GLU A 69 -10.48 4.82 15.48
N LYS A 70 -10.53 5.70 14.48
CA LYS A 70 -11.77 6.01 13.80
C LYS A 70 -12.37 4.77 13.13
N PHE A 71 -11.55 3.96 12.48
CA PHE A 71 -12.02 2.72 11.85
C PHE A 71 -12.40 1.67 12.89
N GLN A 72 -11.62 1.49 13.96
CA GLN A 72 -11.94 0.58 15.05
C GLN A 72 -13.29 0.91 15.72
N LYS A 73 -13.61 2.21 15.89
CA LYS A 73 -14.94 2.63 16.39
C LYS A 73 -16.09 2.21 15.47
N MET A 74 -15.86 2.13 14.16
CA MET A 74 -16.88 1.63 13.22
C MET A 74 -17.11 0.12 13.36
N LEU A 75 -16.04 -0.64 13.65
CA LEU A 75 -16.11 -2.10 13.84
C LEU A 75 -16.65 -2.50 15.23
N GLY A 76 -16.73 -1.56 16.18
CA GLY A 76 -17.21 -1.82 17.53
C GLY A 76 -16.35 -2.84 18.28
N LYS A 77 -16.99 -3.91 18.80
CA LYS A 77 -16.32 -4.97 19.56
C LYS A 77 -15.89 -6.16 18.70
N ALA A 78 -15.52 -5.92 17.45
CA ALA A 78 -15.04 -6.97 16.55
C ALA A 78 -13.83 -7.72 17.14
N PRO A 79 -13.75 -9.05 16.99
CA PRO A 79 -12.56 -9.83 17.34
C PRO A 79 -11.28 -9.30 16.68
N SER A 80 -10.13 -9.49 17.33
CA SER A 80 -8.86 -8.97 16.79
C SER A 80 -8.52 -9.53 15.40
N ALA A 81 -8.86 -10.78 15.13
CA ALA A 81 -8.66 -11.39 13.81
C ALA A 81 -9.52 -10.71 12.73
N ASP A 82 -10.78 -10.43 13.03
CA ASP A 82 -11.71 -9.75 12.12
C ASP A 82 -11.27 -8.31 11.87
N GLN A 83 -10.82 -7.59 12.90
CA GLN A 83 -10.25 -6.25 12.73
C GLN A 83 -9.02 -6.26 11.81
N ALA A 84 -8.09 -7.22 11.99
CA ALA A 84 -6.93 -7.36 11.14
C ALA A 84 -7.32 -7.71 9.69
N ALA A 85 -8.31 -8.58 9.50
CA ALA A 85 -8.86 -8.92 8.19
C ALA A 85 -9.48 -7.70 7.50
N CYS A 86 -10.31 -6.92 8.20
CA CYS A 86 -10.93 -5.70 7.69
C CYS A 86 -9.89 -4.64 7.29
N LEU A 87 -8.84 -4.44 8.10
CA LEU A 87 -7.74 -3.52 7.78
C LEU A 87 -6.98 -3.96 6.52
N THR A 88 -6.75 -5.26 6.38
CA THR A 88 -6.14 -5.84 5.19
C THR A 88 -7.03 -5.62 3.97
N GLU A 89 -8.33 -5.85 4.11
CA GLU A 89 -9.29 -5.68 3.02
C GLU A 89 -9.40 -4.23 2.54
N ILE A 90 -9.33 -3.24 3.45
CA ILE A 90 -9.26 -1.81 3.07
C ILE A 90 -8.05 -1.56 2.16
N THR A 91 -6.88 -2.07 2.53
CA THR A 91 -5.66 -1.92 1.73
C THR A 91 -5.82 -2.59 0.37
N VAL A 92 -6.29 -3.83 0.34
CA VAL A 92 -6.48 -4.60 -0.89
C VAL A 92 -7.48 -3.92 -1.82
N ARG A 93 -8.65 -3.47 -1.31
CA ARG A 93 -9.67 -2.79 -2.12
C ARG A 93 -9.24 -1.41 -2.58
N SER A 94 -8.46 -0.68 -1.79
CA SER A 94 -7.93 0.63 -2.21
C SER A 94 -6.95 0.48 -3.40
N ILE A 95 -6.08 -0.54 -3.35
CA ILE A 95 -5.19 -0.87 -4.47
C ILE A 95 -6.00 -1.29 -5.70
N TYR A 96 -6.94 -2.21 -5.53
CA TYR A 96 -7.80 -2.68 -6.62
C TYR A 96 -8.55 -1.53 -7.29
N LYS A 97 -9.27 -0.70 -6.52
CA LYS A 97 -10.01 0.47 -7.03
C LYS A 97 -9.09 1.46 -7.74
N SER A 98 -7.87 1.65 -7.24
CA SER A 98 -6.90 2.52 -7.88
C SER A 98 -6.43 1.98 -9.24
N ILE A 99 -6.16 0.69 -9.34
CA ILE A 99 -5.80 0.04 -10.61
C ILE A 99 -6.99 0.11 -11.59
N GLU A 100 -8.19 -0.23 -11.14
CA GLU A 100 -9.39 -0.24 -11.96
C GLU A 100 -9.69 1.14 -12.56
N ASN A 101 -9.56 2.20 -11.74
CA ASN A 101 -9.92 3.57 -12.14
C ASN A 101 -8.83 4.27 -12.96
N PHE A 102 -7.56 4.00 -12.70
CA PHE A 102 -6.46 4.81 -13.22
C PHE A 102 -5.45 4.05 -14.08
N CYS A 103 -5.51 2.73 -14.15
CA CYS A 103 -4.65 2.00 -15.06
C CYS A 103 -5.06 2.28 -16.51
N PRO A 104 -4.14 2.73 -17.37
CA PRO A 104 -4.47 3.11 -18.76
C PRO A 104 -4.83 1.91 -19.63
N THR A 105 -4.58 0.69 -19.16
CA THR A 105 -4.86 -0.55 -19.88
C THR A 105 -5.80 -1.44 -19.09
N LYS A 106 -6.56 -2.28 -19.78
CA LYS A 106 -7.46 -3.25 -19.15
C LYS A 106 -6.76 -4.57 -18.78
N LYS A 107 -5.48 -4.71 -19.12
CA LYS A 107 -4.64 -5.88 -18.79
C LYS A 107 -3.21 -5.40 -18.56
N ALA A 108 -2.63 -5.74 -17.41
CA ALA A 108 -1.23 -5.44 -17.09
C ALA A 108 -0.71 -6.41 -16.02
N SER A 109 0.57 -6.75 -16.06
CA SER A 109 1.21 -7.47 -14.95
C SER A 109 1.43 -6.54 -13.77
N VAL A 110 1.07 -6.99 -12.56
CA VAL A 110 1.28 -6.26 -11.30
C VAL A 110 2.47 -6.88 -10.59
N TYR A 111 3.44 -6.07 -10.22
CA TYR A 111 4.61 -6.47 -9.45
C TYR A 111 4.56 -5.81 -8.08
N LEU A 112 4.61 -6.62 -7.03
CA LEU A 112 4.58 -6.14 -5.65
C LEU A 112 6.00 -6.00 -5.10
N CYS A 113 6.21 -4.93 -4.34
CA CYS A 113 7.46 -4.67 -3.62
C CYS A 113 7.17 -4.07 -2.22
N GLY A 114 8.21 -3.97 -1.40
CA GLY A 114 8.07 -3.56 -0.01
C GLY A 114 7.50 -4.66 0.89
N GLY A 115 7.29 -4.34 2.17
CA GLY A 115 6.85 -5.31 3.20
C GLY A 115 5.49 -5.97 2.92
N GLY A 116 4.57 -5.25 2.25
CA GLY A 116 3.26 -5.79 1.88
C GLY A 116 3.33 -6.97 0.90
N ALA A 117 4.40 -7.07 0.09
CA ALA A 117 4.62 -8.19 -0.82
C ALA A 117 4.90 -9.52 -0.09
N GLU A 118 5.33 -9.46 1.17
CA GLU A 118 5.59 -10.62 2.03
C GLU A 118 4.35 -11.07 2.81
N ASN A 119 3.31 -10.24 2.89
CA ASN A 119 2.05 -10.59 3.54
C ASN A 119 1.22 -11.51 2.63
N LYS A 120 1.28 -12.82 2.88
CA LYS A 120 0.64 -13.84 2.04
C LYS A 120 -0.88 -13.68 1.96
N PHE A 121 -1.52 -13.29 3.07
CA PHE A 121 -2.97 -13.08 3.10
C PHE A 121 -3.37 -11.89 2.23
N LEU A 122 -2.71 -10.73 2.41
CA LEU A 122 -2.92 -9.55 1.58
C LEU A 122 -2.74 -9.87 0.09
N VAL A 123 -1.64 -10.54 -0.26
CA VAL A 123 -1.35 -10.92 -1.64
C VAL A 123 -2.41 -11.86 -2.21
N SER A 124 -2.90 -12.83 -1.41
CA SER A 124 -3.95 -13.76 -1.85
C SER A 124 -5.27 -13.04 -2.12
N ARG A 125 -5.67 -12.13 -1.23
CA ARG A 125 -6.87 -11.30 -1.41
C ARG A 125 -6.77 -10.41 -2.64
N LEU A 126 -5.62 -9.76 -2.82
CA LEU A 126 -5.37 -8.91 -3.99
C LEU A 126 -5.41 -9.69 -5.30
N LYS A 127 -4.87 -10.93 -5.31
CA LYS A 127 -4.96 -11.82 -6.47
C LYS A 127 -6.40 -12.14 -6.85
N ILE A 128 -7.26 -12.39 -5.86
CA ILE A 128 -8.68 -12.67 -6.08
C ILE A 128 -9.36 -11.47 -6.75
N LEU A 129 -9.16 -10.26 -6.24
CA LEU A 129 -9.81 -9.06 -6.79
C LEU A 129 -9.28 -8.68 -8.18
N LEU A 130 -7.97 -8.77 -8.40
CA LEU A 130 -7.35 -8.41 -9.66
C LEU A 130 -7.62 -9.43 -10.78
N GLY A 131 -7.85 -10.69 -10.44
CA GLY A 131 -8.17 -11.75 -11.38
C GLY A 131 -7.13 -11.95 -12.48
N SER A 132 -7.56 -12.46 -13.61
CA SER A 132 -6.69 -12.72 -14.77
C SER A 132 -6.31 -11.47 -15.56
N SER A 133 -7.03 -10.38 -15.39
CA SER A 133 -6.74 -9.12 -16.09
C SER A 133 -5.48 -8.43 -15.56
N PHE A 134 -5.21 -8.58 -14.27
CA PHE A 134 -4.06 -7.97 -13.62
C PHE A 134 -3.28 -9.02 -12.79
N PRO A 135 -2.63 -10.00 -13.45
CA PRO A 135 -1.92 -11.07 -12.75
C PRO A 135 -0.77 -10.52 -11.93
N ILE A 136 -0.68 -10.95 -10.65
CA ILE A 136 0.46 -10.63 -9.79
C ILE A 136 1.62 -11.52 -10.20
N ARG A 137 2.75 -10.89 -10.54
CA ARG A 137 4.00 -11.53 -10.95
C ARG A 137 5.07 -11.36 -9.89
N ASN A 138 6.00 -12.31 -9.87
CA ASN A 138 7.16 -12.21 -8.98
C ASN A 138 8.16 -11.19 -9.56
N ILE A 139 8.48 -10.16 -8.80
CA ILE A 139 9.41 -9.11 -9.23
C ILE A 139 10.84 -9.62 -9.41
N ASN A 140 11.21 -10.76 -8.81
CA ASN A 140 12.50 -11.39 -9.04
C ASN A 140 12.73 -11.73 -10.52
N THR A 141 11.66 -11.95 -11.30
CA THR A 141 11.75 -12.17 -12.75
C THR A 141 12.30 -10.97 -13.52
N LEU A 142 12.29 -9.80 -12.91
CA LEU A 142 12.89 -8.57 -13.45
C LEU A 142 14.33 -8.33 -12.97
N GLY A 143 14.93 -9.31 -12.29
CA GLY A 143 16.30 -9.21 -11.76
C GLY A 143 16.42 -8.39 -10.47
N LEU A 144 15.30 -8.01 -9.85
CA LEU A 144 15.27 -7.18 -8.64
C LEU A 144 14.68 -7.97 -7.47
N LYS A 145 15.36 -7.96 -6.32
CA LYS A 145 14.79 -8.52 -5.08
C LYS A 145 13.87 -7.49 -4.42
N PRO A 146 12.63 -7.86 -3.98
CA PRO A 146 11.64 -6.92 -3.43
C PRO A 146 12.21 -5.98 -2.36
N LYS A 147 13.00 -6.50 -1.43
CA LYS A 147 13.59 -5.76 -0.31
C LYS A 147 14.66 -4.73 -0.71
N TYR A 148 15.18 -4.78 -1.95
CA TYR A 148 16.24 -3.87 -2.40
C TYR A 148 15.72 -2.81 -3.38
N ILE A 149 14.45 -2.84 -3.76
CA ILE A 149 13.89 -1.90 -4.76
C ILE A 149 13.98 -0.46 -4.27
N GLU A 150 13.63 -0.21 -3.02
CA GLU A 150 13.71 1.12 -2.43
C GLU A 150 15.16 1.63 -2.40
N ALA A 151 16.08 0.82 -1.88
CA ALA A 151 17.50 1.15 -1.85
C ALA A 151 18.08 1.38 -3.25
N ALA A 152 17.71 0.56 -4.22
CA ALA A 152 18.13 0.71 -5.62
C ALA A 152 17.56 2.00 -6.23
N THR A 153 16.31 2.35 -5.92
CA THR A 153 15.68 3.59 -6.36
C THR A 153 16.44 4.81 -5.81
N PHE A 154 16.74 4.84 -4.51
CA PHE A 154 17.50 5.93 -3.91
C PHE A 154 18.94 6.00 -4.45
N ALA A 155 19.61 4.89 -4.66
CA ALA A 155 20.93 4.86 -5.29
C ALA A 155 20.89 5.42 -6.72
N TRP A 156 19.85 5.08 -7.49
CA TRP A 156 19.64 5.63 -8.82
C TRP A 156 19.38 7.14 -8.79
N LEU A 157 18.54 7.62 -7.88
CA LEU A 157 18.28 9.05 -7.67
C LEU A 157 19.55 9.81 -7.27
N ALA A 158 20.35 9.27 -6.36
CA ALA A 158 21.63 9.85 -5.96
C ALA A 158 22.60 9.97 -7.15
N LYS A 159 22.70 8.90 -7.97
CA LYS A 159 23.49 8.95 -9.21
C LYS A 159 23.00 10.07 -10.14
N LYS A 160 21.68 10.18 -10.36
CA LYS A 160 21.10 11.26 -11.20
C LYS A 160 21.42 12.64 -10.65
N ARG A 161 21.36 12.82 -9.33
CA ARG A 161 21.75 14.07 -8.68
C ARG A 161 23.21 14.43 -8.93
N LEU A 162 24.13 13.47 -8.78
CA LEU A 162 25.58 13.69 -8.94
C LEU A 162 25.97 14.07 -10.38
N ILE A 163 25.29 13.50 -11.38
CA ILE A 163 25.53 13.81 -12.80
C ILE A 163 24.73 15.02 -13.31
N GLY A 164 23.96 15.69 -12.43
CA GLY A 164 23.17 16.87 -12.78
C GLY A 164 21.94 16.59 -13.65
N GLU A 165 21.46 15.34 -13.70
CA GLU A 165 20.33 14.96 -14.53
C GLU A 165 19.00 15.20 -13.81
N LYS A 166 18.13 15.99 -14.42
CA LYS A 166 16.79 16.26 -13.90
C LYS A 166 15.87 15.05 -14.05
N ILE A 167 15.08 14.77 -13.01
CA ILE A 167 14.08 13.70 -13.01
C ILE A 167 12.73 14.26 -13.45
N TYR A 168 12.06 13.53 -14.35
CA TYR A 168 10.73 13.87 -14.86
C TYR A 168 9.66 13.30 -13.93
N LEU A 169 9.00 14.16 -13.16
CA LEU A 169 8.02 13.75 -12.13
C LEU A 169 6.58 14.14 -12.47
N LYS A 170 6.34 14.71 -13.66
CA LYS A 170 5.00 15.21 -14.04
C LYS A 170 3.89 14.15 -13.88
N LEU A 171 4.17 12.90 -14.25
CA LEU A 171 3.20 11.80 -14.19
C LEU A 171 3.09 11.14 -12.80
N SER A 172 4.00 11.44 -11.87
CA SER A 172 3.99 10.85 -10.53
C SER A 172 3.60 11.83 -9.44
N THR A 173 4.04 13.08 -9.53
CA THR A 173 3.78 14.09 -8.50
C THR A 173 3.20 15.39 -9.04
N GLY A 174 3.07 15.51 -10.36
CA GLY A 174 2.69 16.77 -11.03
C GLY A 174 3.82 17.80 -11.11
N ALA A 175 4.98 17.53 -10.52
CA ALA A 175 6.10 18.47 -10.45
C ALA A 175 6.81 18.67 -11.79
N LYS A 176 7.42 19.84 -11.96
CA LYS A 176 8.32 20.11 -13.08
C LYS A 176 9.60 19.26 -12.97
N PRO A 177 10.29 19.00 -14.11
CA PRO A 177 11.59 18.32 -14.07
C PRO A 177 12.56 19.00 -13.12
N SER A 178 13.06 18.26 -12.14
CA SER A 178 13.87 18.82 -11.05
C SER A 178 15.05 17.92 -10.71
N LEU A 179 16.13 18.53 -10.23
CA LEU A 179 17.21 17.82 -9.55
C LEU A 179 16.71 17.47 -8.14
N LEU A 180 16.65 16.17 -7.84
CA LEU A 180 16.19 15.69 -6.53
C LEU A 180 17.36 15.50 -5.57
N GLY A 181 17.08 15.72 -4.28
CA GLY A 181 18.05 15.57 -3.20
C GLY A 181 19.03 16.75 -3.09
N GLU A 182 19.85 16.71 -2.05
CA GLU A 182 20.88 17.69 -1.73
C GLU A 182 22.23 16.98 -1.55
N VAL A 183 23.32 17.65 -1.93
CA VAL A 183 24.67 17.17 -1.70
C VAL A 183 25.31 18.08 -0.66
N ASN A 184 25.46 17.59 0.56
CA ASN A 184 26.21 18.28 1.59
C ASN A 184 27.71 18.04 1.36
N LYS A 185 28.45 19.10 1.18
CA LYS A 185 29.92 19.07 1.16
C LYS A 185 30.39 19.35 2.58
N ASN A 186 31.08 18.39 3.20
CA ASN A 186 31.83 18.62 4.43
C ASN A 186 33.05 19.50 4.12
#